data_eb31c03144eb6f8c0b28690d042feba5
#
_entry.id   eb31c03144eb6f8c0b28690d042feba5
#
_cell.length_a   1.000
_cell.length_b   1.000
_cell.length_c   1.000
_cell.angle_alpha   90.00
_cell.angle_beta   90.00
_cell.angle_gamma   90.00
#
_symmetry.space_group_name_H-M   'P 1'
#
loop_
_entity.id
_entity.type
_entity.pdbx_description
1 polymer ?
#
loop_
_entity_poly.entity_id
_entity_poly.type
_entity_poly.pdbx_seq_one_letter_code
_entity_poly.pdbx_strand_id
1 'polypeptide(L)'
;MDVLKPRTESKELLVWRSLHARSELTSDEKYYYRTLEKGYEGELMFDKLTKGLQCDVYILNGLLFEINNSYFQIDTLLIAPQKIYVYDVKNSEGDYLYEAEKFRRLRGGNDIKNPLHQLERCETLLRQFLKKLGYQLPIDSHIVFINPEFTLYQAPHDKPIVFPTQLNQLFQRLNTIPSKLSKRHKDLADQLMAAHQNEYPFCKFPPYQFDQMKKGKLCATCHSVSTFQGDRRLVCDVCGHEETIDAAVLRAVAELRLLFPERKITTNLVYEWCGEGEGGSRKRFVRILRKNLCAKGYGRWIYYE
;
A
#
# COMPACT_ATOMS: atom_id res chain seq x y z
N MET A 1 4.24 -17.54 -14.38
CA MET A 1 4.39 -16.86 -13.08
C MET A 1 3.03 -16.71 -12.43
N ASP A 2 2.96 -16.80 -11.09
CA ASP A 2 1.71 -16.69 -10.34
C ASP A 2 1.85 -15.64 -9.24
N VAL A 3 0.99 -14.63 -9.26
CA VAL A 3 0.89 -13.65 -8.18
C VAL A 3 0.00 -14.23 -7.09
N LEU A 4 0.61 -14.82 -6.05
CA LEU A 4 -0.11 -15.47 -4.96
C LEU A 4 -0.63 -14.46 -3.93
N LYS A 5 0.12 -13.37 -3.70
CA LYS A 5 -0.32 -12.25 -2.88
C LYS A 5 -0.25 -10.96 -3.69
N PRO A 6 -1.37 -10.47 -4.19
CA PRO A 6 -1.41 -9.14 -4.82
C PRO A 6 -1.15 -8.06 -3.78
N ARG A 7 -0.67 -6.90 -4.24
CA ARG A 7 -0.48 -5.73 -3.39
C ARG A 7 -1.83 -5.18 -2.94
N THR A 8 -1.89 -4.81 -1.69
CA THR A 8 -3.01 -4.08 -1.09
C THR A 8 -2.48 -2.77 -0.50
N GLU A 9 -3.33 -1.77 -0.47
CA GLU A 9 -3.02 -0.52 0.21
C GLU A 9 -2.85 -0.76 1.72
N SER A 10 -1.81 -0.18 2.29
CA SER A 10 -1.60 -0.29 3.74
C SER A 10 -2.65 0.51 4.51
N LYS A 11 -2.97 0.06 5.73
CA LYS A 11 -3.86 0.82 6.63
C LYS A 11 -3.35 2.25 6.84
N GLU A 12 -2.04 2.40 6.95
CA GLU A 12 -1.41 3.70 7.12
C GLU A 12 -1.72 4.64 5.95
N LEU A 13 -1.51 4.18 4.71
CA LEU A 13 -1.81 4.96 3.50
C LEU A 13 -3.29 5.35 3.44
N LEU A 14 -4.20 4.41 3.72
CA LEU A 14 -5.64 4.66 3.69
C LEU A 14 -6.07 5.71 4.74
N VAL A 15 -5.53 5.63 5.96
CA VAL A 15 -5.81 6.63 7.02
C VAL A 15 -5.28 8.01 6.60
N TRP A 16 -4.01 8.09 6.16
CA TRP A 16 -3.42 9.37 5.74
C TRP A 16 -4.15 9.99 4.55
N ARG A 17 -4.61 9.18 3.60
CA ARG A 17 -5.43 9.62 2.47
C ARG A 17 -6.74 10.25 2.93
N SER A 18 -7.42 9.60 3.86
CA SER A 18 -8.67 10.12 4.45
C SER A 18 -8.42 11.41 5.23
N LEU A 19 -7.35 11.48 6.03
CA LEU A 19 -6.97 12.70 6.76
C LEU A 19 -6.64 13.85 5.83
N HIS A 20 -5.87 13.59 4.76
CA HIS A 20 -5.55 14.60 3.76
C HIS A 20 -6.79 15.18 3.07
N ALA A 21 -7.77 14.34 2.78
CA ALA A 21 -9.01 14.76 2.12
C ALA A 21 -9.97 15.52 3.06
N ARG A 22 -9.97 15.18 4.36
CA ARG A 22 -11.00 15.62 5.33
C ARG A 22 -10.54 16.60 6.39
N SER A 23 -9.24 16.75 6.56
CA SER A 23 -8.64 17.60 7.61
C SER A 23 -7.63 18.57 7.04
N GLU A 24 -7.34 19.62 7.78
CA GLU A 24 -6.23 20.52 7.46
C GLU A 24 -4.95 19.96 8.04
N LEU A 25 -4.07 19.49 7.16
CA LEU A 25 -2.76 18.97 7.53
C LEU A 25 -1.70 20.08 7.48
N THR A 26 -0.72 19.99 8.35
CA THR A 26 0.52 20.80 8.30
C THR A 26 1.33 20.51 7.05
N SER A 27 2.34 21.31 6.76
CA SER A 27 3.25 21.10 5.61
C SER A 27 4.00 19.77 5.72
N ASP A 28 4.45 19.40 6.94
CA ASP A 28 5.19 18.16 7.17
C ASP A 28 4.29 16.94 7.03
N GLU A 29 3.05 17.00 7.52
CA GLU A 29 2.06 15.94 7.37
C GLU A 29 1.65 15.74 5.89
N LYS A 30 1.48 16.82 5.14
CA LYS A 30 1.24 16.77 3.69
C LYS A 30 2.43 16.15 2.95
N TYR A 31 3.66 16.50 3.35
CA TYR A 31 4.86 15.91 2.78
C TYR A 31 4.95 14.42 3.07
N TYR A 32 4.69 14.01 4.32
CA TYR A 32 4.66 12.61 4.72
C TYR A 32 3.64 11.79 3.92
N TYR A 33 2.40 12.30 3.83
CA TYR A 33 1.35 11.67 3.02
C TYR A 33 1.77 11.49 1.55
N ARG A 34 2.31 12.55 0.93
CA ARG A 34 2.79 12.48 -0.46
C ARG A 34 3.91 11.46 -0.63
N THR A 35 4.75 11.30 0.38
CA THR A 35 5.82 10.28 0.37
C THR A 35 5.25 8.87 0.38
N LEU A 36 4.21 8.62 1.17
CA LEU A 36 3.50 7.33 1.19
C LEU A 36 2.82 7.03 -0.16
N GLU A 37 2.09 8.00 -0.72
CA GLU A 37 1.44 7.85 -2.04
C GLU A 37 2.48 7.58 -3.14
N LYS A 38 3.54 8.37 -3.19
CA LYS A 38 4.61 8.20 -4.18
C LYS A 38 5.32 6.84 -4.04
N GLY A 39 5.49 6.36 -2.81
CA GLY A 39 6.01 5.01 -2.54
C GLY A 39 5.10 3.95 -3.14
N TYR A 40 3.82 3.99 -2.81
CA TYR A 40 2.82 3.04 -3.30
C TYR A 40 2.69 3.06 -4.84
N GLU A 41 2.72 4.24 -5.47
CA GLU A 41 2.74 4.37 -6.93
C GLU A 41 3.95 3.66 -7.55
N GLY A 42 5.14 3.84 -6.97
CA GLY A 42 6.36 3.16 -7.43
C GLY A 42 6.25 1.64 -7.33
N GLU A 43 5.71 1.15 -6.22
CA GLU A 43 5.46 -0.27 -6.03
C GLU A 43 4.45 -0.82 -7.05
N LEU A 44 3.38 -0.08 -7.38
CA LEU A 44 2.44 -0.44 -8.46
C LEU A 44 3.08 -0.44 -9.85
N MET A 45 4.03 0.48 -10.12
CA MET A 45 4.79 0.48 -11.36
C MET A 45 5.63 -0.80 -11.47
N PHE A 46 6.30 -1.20 -10.40
CA PHE A 46 7.07 -2.45 -10.36
C PHE A 46 6.20 -3.69 -10.51
N ASP A 47 5.02 -3.72 -9.88
CA ASP A 47 4.04 -4.80 -10.03
C ASP A 47 3.57 -4.97 -11.49
N LYS A 48 3.44 -3.87 -12.25
CA LYS A 48 3.12 -3.94 -13.69
C LYS A 48 4.24 -4.63 -14.49
N LEU A 49 5.50 -4.35 -14.15
CA LEU A 49 6.64 -4.98 -14.80
C LEU A 49 6.74 -6.47 -14.43
N THR A 50 6.56 -6.83 -13.17
CA THR A 50 6.61 -8.23 -12.72
C THR A 50 5.50 -9.08 -13.35
N LYS A 51 4.34 -8.51 -13.68
CA LYS A 51 3.26 -9.17 -14.41
C LYS A 51 3.68 -9.60 -15.84
N GLY A 52 4.74 -9.02 -16.40
CA GLY A 52 5.30 -9.39 -17.71
C GLY A 52 6.28 -10.57 -17.67
N LEU A 53 6.61 -11.10 -16.48
CA LEU A 53 7.52 -12.25 -16.36
C LEU A 53 6.93 -13.52 -17.01
N GLN A 54 7.78 -14.23 -17.75
CA GLN A 54 7.42 -15.48 -18.44
C GLN A 54 7.98 -16.72 -17.72
N CYS A 55 8.87 -16.54 -16.75
CA CYS A 55 9.44 -17.64 -15.95
C CYS A 55 8.47 -18.11 -14.86
N ASP A 56 8.67 -19.34 -14.38
CA ASP A 56 7.89 -19.88 -13.26
C ASP A 56 8.42 -19.35 -11.93
N VAL A 57 7.71 -18.39 -11.37
CA VAL A 57 7.98 -17.81 -10.05
C VAL A 57 6.66 -17.55 -9.32
N TYR A 58 6.67 -17.66 -8.00
CA TYR A 58 5.61 -17.14 -7.14
C TYR A 58 5.95 -15.73 -6.69
N ILE A 59 5.01 -14.82 -6.83
CA ILE A 59 5.16 -13.40 -6.48
C ILE A 59 4.29 -13.09 -5.27
N LEU A 60 4.90 -12.49 -4.24
CA LEU A 60 4.26 -12.03 -3.02
C LEU A 60 4.58 -10.53 -2.84
N ASN A 61 3.58 -9.68 -2.91
CA ASN A 61 3.75 -8.22 -2.82
C ASN A 61 3.30 -7.67 -1.47
N GLY A 62 4.04 -6.68 -0.94
CA GLY A 62 3.69 -5.96 0.28
C GLY A 62 3.61 -6.88 1.50
N LEU A 63 4.69 -7.62 1.79
CA LEU A 63 4.78 -8.48 2.96
C LEU A 63 5.28 -7.69 4.17
N LEU A 64 4.65 -7.91 5.31
CA LEU A 64 5.08 -7.39 6.61
C LEU A 64 5.25 -8.57 7.56
N PHE A 65 6.40 -8.69 8.19
CA PHE A 65 6.72 -9.75 9.12
C PHE A 65 7.20 -9.23 10.47
N GLU A 66 7.02 -10.07 11.47
CA GLU A 66 7.61 -9.87 12.78
C GLU A 66 8.52 -11.05 13.13
N ILE A 67 9.73 -10.76 13.57
CA ILE A 67 10.67 -11.75 14.11
C ILE A 67 11.48 -11.10 15.25
N ASN A 68 11.60 -11.77 16.38
CA ASN A 68 12.37 -11.29 17.55
C ASN A 68 11.99 -9.86 17.94
N ASN A 69 10.69 -9.55 18.01
CA ASN A 69 10.14 -8.21 18.29
C ASN A 69 10.59 -7.12 17.30
N SER A 70 11.05 -7.50 16.11
CA SER A 70 11.44 -6.60 15.03
C SER A 70 10.51 -6.78 13.84
N TYR A 71 9.98 -5.68 13.35
CA TYR A 71 9.17 -5.66 12.13
C TYR A 71 10.03 -5.32 10.93
N PHE A 72 9.74 -5.98 9.80
CA PHE A 72 10.35 -5.68 8.50
C PHE A 72 9.35 -5.88 7.37
N GLN A 73 9.45 -5.04 6.38
CA GLN A 73 8.60 -5.06 5.20
C GLN A 73 9.40 -5.48 3.97
N ILE A 74 8.75 -6.18 3.06
CA ILE A 74 9.28 -6.53 1.74
C ILE A 74 8.27 -6.05 0.70
N ASP A 75 8.70 -5.17 -0.19
CA ASP A 75 7.81 -4.61 -1.20
C ASP A 75 7.43 -5.66 -2.24
N THR A 76 8.41 -6.44 -2.73
CA THR A 76 8.16 -7.56 -3.63
C THR A 76 9.12 -8.70 -3.36
N LEU A 77 8.59 -9.90 -3.17
CA LEU A 77 9.34 -11.14 -3.01
C LEU A 77 8.97 -12.12 -4.13
N LEU A 78 9.98 -12.65 -4.83
CA LEU A 78 9.81 -13.71 -5.81
C LEU A 78 10.45 -15.01 -5.29
N ILE A 79 9.67 -16.08 -5.27
CA ILE A 79 10.19 -17.42 -5.00
C ILE A 79 10.47 -18.08 -6.34
N ALA A 80 11.75 -18.29 -6.63
CA ALA A 80 12.23 -19.02 -7.79
C ALA A 80 12.79 -20.39 -7.39
N PRO A 81 13.04 -21.31 -8.34
CA PRO A 81 13.48 -22.68 -8.01
C PRO A 81 14.76 -22.78 -7.19
N GLN A 82 15.70 -21.86 -7.33
CA GLN A 82 17.01 -21.95 -6.69
C GLN A 82 17.26 -20.90 -5.61
N LYS A 83 16.52 -19.78 -5.64
CA LYS A 83 16.68 -18.66 -4.71
C LYS A 83 15.42 -17.82 -4.57
N ILE A 84 15.44 -16.97 -3.57
CA ILE A 84 14.43 -15.95 -3.34
C ILE A 84 15.00 -14.61 -3.80
N TYR A 85 14.22 -13.86 -4.59
CA TYR A 85 14.55 -12.48 -4.92
C TYR A 85 13.74 -11.54 -4.04
N VAL A 86 14.39 -10.50 -3.54
CA VAL A 86 13.78 -9.45 -2.73
C VAL A 86 14.02 -8.11 -3.40
N TYR A 87 12.98 -7.38 -3.62
CA TYR A 87 13.05 -6.04 -4.21
C TYR A 87 12.49 -5.01 -3.24
N ASP A 88 13.31 -4.01 -2.89
CA ASP A 88 12.96 -2.80 -2.18
C ASP A 88 12.81 -1.69 -3.22
N VAL A 89 11.58 -1.24 -3.46
CA VAL A 89 11.24 -0.34 -4.58
C VAL A 89 11.27 1.11 -4.10
N LYS A 90 12.03 1.95 -4.80
CA LYS A 90 12.16 3.38 -4.51
C LYS A 90 11.68 4.22 -5.69
N ASN A 91 10.66 5.04 -5.48
CA ASN A 91 10.14 5.99 -6.46
C ASN A 91 10.73 7.39 -6.23
N SER A 92 12.05 7.45 -6.04
CA SER A 92 12.77 8.72 -5.86
C SER A 92 12.95 9.43 -7.19
N GLU A 93 12.89 10.75 -7.19
CA GLU A 93 12.98 11.63 -8.36
C GLU A 93 14.05 12.69 -8.12
N GLY A 94 14.80 13.03 -9.20
CA GLY A 94 15.83 14.05 -9.21
C GLY A 94 17.23 13.51 -8.90
N ASP A 95 18.13 14.41 -8.56
CA ASP A 95 19.56 14.16 -8.47
C ASP A 95 20.00 13.85 -7.04
N TYR A 96 20.71 12.76 -6.90
CA TYR A 96 21.29 12.28 -5.64
C TYR A 96 22.79 12.04 -5.79
N LEU A 97 23.51 12.14 -4.69
CA LEU A 97 24.93 11.83 -4.59
C LEU A 97 25.12 10.70 -3.58
N TYR A 98 25.90 9.70 -3.94
CA TYR A 98 26.40 8.69 -3.02
C TYR A 98 27.85 8.99 -2.64
N GLU A 99 28.07 9.32 -1.39
CA GLU A 99 29.41 9.65 -0.87
C GLU A 99 29.54 9.19 0.58
N ALA A 100 30.67 8.58 0.94
CA ALA A 100 30.92 8.08 2.29
C ALA A 100 29.75 7.25 2.89
N GLU A 101 29.19 6.34 2.11
CA GLU A 101 28.04 5.48 2.46
C GLU A 101 26.76 6.26 2.81
N LYS A 102 26.64 7.50 2.35
CA LYS A 102 25.44 8.33 2.52
C LYS A 102 24.79 8.62 1.18
N PHE A 103 23.47 8.69 1.22
CA PHE A 103 22.68 9.24 0.13
C PHE A 103 22.31 10.67 0.47
N ARG A 104 22.63 11.60 -0.41
CA ARG A 104 22.30 13.01 -0.28
C ARG A 104 21.50 13.48 -1.47
N ARG A 105 20.41 14.19 -1.24
CA ARG A 105 19.69 14.86 -2.31
C ARG A 105 20.42 16.14 -2.68
N LEU A 106 20.77 16.35 -3.96
CA LEU A 106 21.52 17.53 -4.39
C LEU A 106 20.71 18.82 -4.27
N ARG A 107 19.42 18.78 -4.61
CA ARG A 107 18.51 19.88 -4.30
C ARG A 107 18.10 19.83 -2.84
N GLY A 108 18.45 20.86 -2.07
CA GLY A 108 18.14 20.98 -0.64
C GLY A 108 19.22 20.43 0.30
N GLY A 109 20.23 19.70 -0.23
CA GLY A 109 21.43 19.31 0.53
C GLY A 109 21.21 18.34 1.70
N ASN A 110 20.00 17.77 1.84
CA ASN A 110 19.67 16.91 2.97
C ASN A 110 20.16 15.48 2.76
N ASP A 111 20.82 14.93 3.77
CA ASP A 111 21.11 13.50 3.83
C ASP A 111 19.78 12.73 3.99
N ILE A 112 19.61 11.68 3.20
CA ILE A 112 18.49 10.76 3.35
C ILE A 112 18.96 9.45 3.97
N LYS A 113 18.05 8.73 4.58
CA LYS A 113 18.35 7.40 5.12
C LYS A 113 18.88 6.50 4.01
N ASN A 114 20.07 5.92 4.21
CA ASN A 114 20.67 5.03 3.22
C ASN A 114 19.79 3.79 2.99
N PRO A 115 19.23 3.62 1.78
CA PRO A 115 18.36 2.48 1.49
C PRO A 115 19.10 1.13 1.49
N LEU A 116 20.41 1.12 1.27
CA LEU A 116 21.24 -0.10 1.37
C LEU A 116 21.21 -0.69 2.77
N HIS A 117 21.30 0.12 3.82
CA HIS A 117 21.20 -0.37 5.21
C HIS A 117 19.80 -0.95 5.51
N GLN A 118 18.76 -0.39 4.90
CA GLN A 118 17.40 -0.94 5.03
C GLN A 118 17.30 -2.31 4.38
N LEU A 119 17.87 -2.46 3.17
CA LEU A 119 17.90 -3.72 2.44
C LEU A 119 18.69 -4.79 3.19
N GLU A 120 19.90 -4.48 3.69
CA GLU A 120 20.75 -5.40 4.47
C GLU A 120 20.05 -5.89 5.74
N ARG A 121 19.37 -4.96 6.45
CA ARG A 121 18.55 -5.31 7.62
C ARG A 121 17.39 -6.22 7.24
N CYS A 122 16.68 -5.91 6.17
CA CYS A 122 15.55 -6.70 5.66
C CYS A 122 16.01 -8.11 5.29
N GLU A 123 17.10 -8.25 4.54
CA GLU A 123 17.67 -9.54 4.16
C GLU A 123 18.08 -10.38 5.38
N THR A 124 18.74 -9.75 6.36
CA THR A 124 19.16 -10.43 7.60
C THR A 124 17.96 -10.99 8.36
N LEU A 125 16.90 -10.20 8.52
CA LEU A 125 15.68 -10.63 9.22
C LEU A 125 14.93 -11.70 8.42
N LEU A 126 14.85 -11.56 7.10
CA LEU A 126 14.24 -12.57 6.23
C LEU A 126 14.98 -13.90 6.32
N ARG A 127 16.31 -13.88 6.31
CA ARG A 127 17.14 -15.08 6.45
C ARG A 127 16.88 -15.80 7.77
N GLN A 128 16.78 -15.07 8.88
CA GLN A 128 16.41 -15.62 10.18
C GLN A 128 15.00 -16.21 10.16
N PHE A 129 14.07 -15.50 9.52
CA PHE A 129 12.68 -15.93 9.41
C PHE A 129 12.54 -17.22 8.60
N LEU A 130 13.20 -17.30 7.43
CA LEU A 130 13.24 -18.53 6.62
C LEU A 130 13.83 -19.70 7.37
N LYS A 131 14.93 -19.49 8.12
CA LYS A 131 15.53 -20.53 8.96
C LYS A 131 14.55 -21.05 10.01
N LYS A 132 13.76 -20.16 10.64
CA LYS A 132 12.72 -20.55 11.61
C LYS A 132 11.62 -21.40 10.96
N LEU A 133 11.32 -21.16 9.68
CA LEU A 133 10.37 -21.96 8.89
C LEU A 133 10.98 -23.24 8.29
N GLY A 134 12.28 -23.53 8.51
CA GLY A 134 12.96 -24.73 8.00
C GLY A 134 13.46 -24.61 6.56
N TYR A 135 13.62 -23.39 6.04
CA TYR A 135 14.12 -23.14 4.69
C TYR A 135 15.52 -22.51 4.70
N GLN A 136 16.35 -22.93 3.74
CA GLN A 136 17.71 -22.42 3.53
C GLN A 136 17.92 -22.12 2.05
N LEU A 137 17.13 -21.19 1.51
CA LEU A 137 17.27 -20.73 0.14
C LEU A 137 18.18 -19.49 0.11
N PRO A 138 19.07 -19.38 -0.90
CA PRO A 138 19.81 -18.15 -1.14
C PRO A 138 18.84 -16.97 -1.36
N ILE A 139 19.20 -15.80 -0.83
CA ILE A 139 18.45 -14.57 -1.02
C ILE A 139 19.28 -13.66 -1.92
N ASP A 140 18.65 -13.09 -2.92
CA ASP A 140 19.21 -12.14 -3.87
C ASP A 140 18.39 -10.84 -3.78
N SER A 141 18.90 -9.88 -3.03
CA SER A 141 18.16 -8.66 -2.66
C SER A 141 18.66 -7.44 -3.43
N HIS A 142 17.74 -6.61 -3.92
CA HIS A 142 18.07 -5.42 -4.70
C HIS A 142 17.18 -4.23 -4.31
N ILE A 143 17.79 -3.05 -4.34
CA ILE A 143 17.05 -1.78 -4.38
C ILE A 143 16.75 -1.47 -5.84
N VAL A 144 15.50 -1.16 -6.12
CA VAL A 144 15.04 -0.80 -7.47
C VAL A 144 14.59 0.65 -7.48
N PHE A 145 15.34 1.52 -8.13
CA PHE A 145 14.87 2.86 -8.43
C PHE A 145 14.01 2.81 -9.70
N ILE A 146 12.68 2.97 -9.50
CA ILE A 146 11.70 2.77 -10.57
C ILE A 146 11.44 4.05 -11.38
N ASN A 147 11.67 5.23 -10.80
CA ASN A 147 11.37 6.50 -11.43
C ASN A 147 12.39 6.82 -12.54
N PRO A 148 11.95 7.07 -13.78
CA PRO A 148 12.86 7.38 -14.89
C PRO A 148 13.67 8.67 -14.69
N GLU A 149 13.21 9.59 -13.85
CA GLU A 149 13.87 10.86 -13.54
C GLU A 149 14.86 10.76 -12.34
N PHE A 150 15.20 9.53 -11.92
CA PHE A 150 16.17 9.32 -10.86
C PHE A 150 17.60 9.26 -11.39
N THR A 151 18.49 10.06 -10.80
CA THR A 151 19.92 10.04 -11.08
C THR A 151 20.72 9.89 -9.78
N LEU A 152 21.70 8.98 -9.74
CA LEU A 152 22.62 8.82 -8.63
C LEU A 152 24.05 9.05 -9.10
N TYR A 153 24.65 10.15 -8.68
CA TYR A 153 26.07 10.46 -8.91
C TYR A 153 26.94 9.62 -7.99
N GLN A 154 28.11 9.22 -8.46
CA GLN A 154 29.08 8.36 -7.75
C GLN A 154 28.45 7.04 -7.26
N ALA A 155 27.54 6.48 -8.06
CA ALA A 155 26.90 5.22 -7.73
C ALA A 155 27.91 4.09 -7.56
N PRO A 156 27.87 3.32 -6.45
CA PRO A 156 28.75 2.18 -6.24
C PRO A 156 28.37 1.04 -7.20
N HIS A 157 29.35 0.54 -7.94
CA HIS A 157 29.11 -0.53 -8.94
C HIS A 157 28.96 -1.93 -8.32
N ASP A 158 29.41 -2.09 -7.09
CA ASP A 158 29.41 -3.35 -6.32
C ASP A 158 28.18 -3.53 -5.41
N LYS A 159 27.29 -2.54 -5.37
CA LYS A 159 26.09 -2.60 -4.52
C LYS A 159 24.86 -3.06 -5.33
N PRO A 160 23.90 -3.72 -4.67
CA PRO A 160 22.73 -4.29 -5.32
C PRO A 160 21.68 -3.22 -5.66
N ILE A 161 22.07 -2.29 -6.54
CA ILE A 161 21.21 -1.19 -7.00
C ILE A 161 20.82 -1.46 -8.45
N VAL A 162 19.54 -1.36 -8.74
CA VAL A 162 18.96 -1.41 -10.10
C VAL A 162 18.44 -0.02 -10.46
N PHE A 163 18.99 0.55 -11.50
CA PHE A 163 18.56 1.85 -12.03
C PHE A 163 17.40 1.71 -13.02
N PRO A 164 16.64 2.78 -13.27
CA PRO A 164 15.53 2.75 -14.23
C PRO A 164 15.95 2.23 -15.62
N THR A 165 17.14 2.60 -16.07
CA THR A 165 17.73 2.15 -17.36
C THR A 165 18.08 0.66 -17.38
N GLN A 166 18.20 0.01 -16.23
CA GLN A 166 18.57 -1.41 -16.10
C GLN A 166 17.36 -2.34 -15.90
N LEU A 167 16.15 -1.80 -15.77
CA LEU A 167 14.93 -2.59 -15.51
C LEU A 167 14.71 -3.65 -16.60
N ASN A 168 14.80 -3.28 -17.87
CA ASN A 168 14.63 -4.23 -18.97
C ASN A 168 15.63 -5.39 -18.88
N GLN A 169 16.89 -5.11 -18.56
CA GLN A 169 17.91 -6.15 -18.41
C GLN A 169 17.62 -7.04 -17.19
N LEU A 170 17.14 -6.47 -16.07
CA LEU A 170 16.72 -7.24 -14.91
C LEU A 170 15.64 -8.25 -15.28
N PHE A 171 14.56 -7.81 -15.96
CA PHE A 171 13.45 -8.67 -16.33
C PHE A 171 13.84 -9.71 -17.40
N GLN A 172 14.73 -9.38 -18.33
CA GLN A 172 15.29 -10.34 -19.24
C GLN A 172 16.06 -11.46 -18.51
N ARG A 173 16.92 -11.11 -17.54
CA ARG A 173 17.63 -12.10 -16.71
C ARG A 173 16.67 -12.96 -15.91
N LEU A 174 15.64 -12.40 -15.31
CA LEU A 174 14.63 -13.17 -14.58
C LEU A 174 13.92 -14.18 -15.50
N ASN A 175 13.64 -13.82 -16.74
CA ASN A 175 13.02 -14.71 -17.72
C ASN A 175 13.91 -15.86 -18.17
N THR A 176 15.24 -15.82 -17.91
CA THR A 176 16.14 -16.96 -18.16
C THR A 176 16.19 -17.97 -17.02
N ILE A 177 15.47 -17.73 -15.91
CA ILE A 177 15.43 -18.65 -14.75
C ILE A 177 14.76 -19.94 -15.19
N PRO A 178 15.36 -21.12 -14.89
CA PRO A 178 14.75 -22.42 -15.21
C PRO A 178 13.39 -22.58 -14.54
N SER A 179 12.40 -23.01 -15.30
CA SER A 179 11.02 -23.20 -14.84
C SER A 179 10.85 -24.58 -14.23
N LYS A 180 11.00 -24.70 -12.89
CA LYS A 180 10.70 -25.94 -12.13
C LYS A 180 10.35 -25.62 -10.67
N LEU A 181 9.24 -24.96 -10.47
CA LEU A 181 8.69 -24.86 -9.12
C LEU A 181 8.19 -26.21 -8.63
N SER A 182 8.45 -26.52 -7.36
CA SER A 182 8.02 -27.74 -6.68
C SER A 182 6.98 -27.42 -5.62
N LYS A 183 6.34 -28.47 -5.05
CA LYS A 183 5.44 -28.33 -3.92
C LYS A 183 6.10 -27.56 -2.75
N ARG A 184 7.38 -27.78 -2.49
CA ARG A 184 8.12 -27.10 -1.41
C ARG A 184 8.14 -25.56 -1.58
N HIS A 185 8.18 -25.06 -2.83
CA HIS A 185 8.12 -23.62 -3.10
C HIS A 185 6.72 -23.06 -2.84
N LYS A 186 5.67 -23.86 -3.16
CA LYS A 186 4.29 -23.48 -2.86
C LYS A 186 4.04 -23.47 -1.35
N ASP A 187 4.52 -24.50 -0.63
CA ASP A 187 4.42 -24.59 0.83
C ASP A 187 5.12 -23.40 1.51
N LEU A 188 6.28 -22.98 0.99
CA LEU A 188 6.96 -21.76 1.46
C LEU A 188 6.11 -20.51 1.24
N ALA A 189 5.55 -20.35 0.05
CA ALA A 189 4.70 -19.20 -0.25
C ALA A 189 3.48 -19.14 0.68
N ASP A 190 2.82 -20.27 0.92
CA ASP A 190 1.66 -20.38 1.80
C ASP A 190 2.02 -20.05 3.26
N GLN A 191 3.18 -20.52 3.74
CA GLN A 191 3.67 -20.18 5.08
C GLN A 191 4.03 -18.69 5.21
N LEU A 192 4.65 -18.08 4.19
CA LEU A 192 4.91 -16.64 4.18
C LEU A 192 3.63 -15.83 4.19
N MET A 193 2.62 -16.23 3.41
CA MET A 193 1.31 -15.56 3.41
C MET A 193 0.59 -15.71 4.76
N ALA A 194 0.64 -16.89 5.37
CA ALA A 194 0.03 -17.13 6.68
C ALA A 194 0.70 -16.34 7.82
N ALA A 195 2.00 -16.05 7.70
CA ALA A 195 2.76 -15.29 8.68
C ALA A 195 2.72 -13.77 8.47
N HIS A 196 2.17 -13.31 7.33
CA HIS A 196 2.04 -11.89 7.02
C HIS A 196 1.18 -11.15 8.04
N GLN A 197 1.67 -10.01 8.52
CA GLN A 197 0.93 -9.11 9.39
C GLN A 197 0.19 -8.06 8.55
N ASN A 198 -1.10 -7.88 8.81
CA ASN A 198 -1.91 -6.92 8.05
C ASN A 198 -1.65 -5.46 8.43
N GLU A 199 -1.13 -5.21 9.62
CA GLU A 199 -0.96 -3.87 10.18
C GLU A 199 0.42 -3.71 10.82
N TYR A 200 1.07 -2.57 10.51
CA TYR A 200 2.26 -2.15 11.24
C TYR A 200 1.84 -1.45 12.54
N PRO A 201 2.25 -1.97 13.72
CA PRO A 201 1.68 -1.49 14.99
C PRO A 201 2.15 -0.10 15.42
N PHE A 202 3.18 0.45 14.79
CA PHE A 202 3.80 1.72 15.20
C PHE A 202 3.45 2.90 14.29
N CYS A 203 2.35 2.80 13.51
CA CYS A 203 1.86 3.92 12.72
C CYS A 203 1.45 5.08 13.64
N LYS A 204 1.89 6.29 13.29
CA LYS A 204 1.54 7.51 14.01
C LYS A 204 0.66 8.38 13.12
N PHE A 205 -0.45 8.82 13.68
CA PHE A 205 -1.37 9.73 13.01
C PHE A 205 -1.52 11.01 13.81
N PRO A 206 -1.76 12.16 13.17
CA PRO A 206 -2.17 13.36 13.90
C PRO A 206 -3.51 13.09 14.62
N PRO A 207 -3.81 13.80 15.69
CA PRO A 207 -5.10 13.67 16.36
C PRO A 207 -6.22 14.12 15.42
N TYR A 208 -7.29 13.32 15.35
CA TYR A 208 -8.47 13.66 14.55
C TYR A 208 -9.76 13.28 15.28
N GLN A 209 -10.81 14.03 15.03
CA GLN A 209 -12.12 13.81 15.63
C GLN A 209 -13.21 13.85 14.56
N PHE A 210 -14.22 12.99 14.70
CA PHE A 210 -15.30 12.86 13.76
C PHE A 210 -15.95 14.20 13.39
N ASP A 211 -16.24 15.03 14.40
CA ASP A 211 -16.99 16.29 14.21
C ASP A 211 -16.18 17.36 13.47
N GLN A 212 -14.86 17.30 13.56
CA GLN A 212 -13.93 18.25 12.91
C GLN A 212 -13.61 17.90 11.46
N MET A 213 -13.91 16.66 11.04
CA MET A 213 -13.59 16.21 9.68
C MET A 213 -14.65 16.65 8.67
N LYS A 214 -14.23 17.06 7.48
CA LYS A 214 -15.11 17.39 6.37
C LYS A 214 -16.00 16.20 6.04
N LYS A 215 -17.32 16.41 5.99
CA LYS A 215 -18.31 15.42 5.60
C LYS A 215 -18.44 15.38 4.08
N GLY A 216 -18.77 14.23 3.54
CA GLY A 216 -18.91 14.01 2.11
C GLY A 216 -18.45 12.62 1.70
N LYS A 217 -18.69 12.23 0.46
CA LYS A 217 -18.22 10.98 -0.11
C LYS A 217 -16.85 11.23 -0.78
N LEU A 218 -15.86 10.40 -0.51
CA LEU A 218 -14.59 10.44 -1.24
C LEU A 218 -14.76 9.82 -2.62
N CYS A 219 -14.17 10.44 -3.63
CA CYS A 219 -14.06 9.85 -4.96
C CYS A 219 -13.17 8.59 -4.91
N ALA A 220 -13.57 7.53 -5.61
CA ALA A 220 -12.79 6.30 -5.67
C ALA A 220 -11.45 6.47 -6.41
N THR A 221 -11.33 7.47 -7.28
CA THR A 221 -10.16 7.67 -8.15
C THR A 221 -9.21 8.75 -7.65
N CYS A 222 -9.72 9.95 -7.39
CA CYS A 222 -8.88 11.09 -6.98
C CYS A 222 -8.93 11.41 -5.49
N HIS A 223 -9.74 10.67 -4.72
CA HIS A 223 -9.92 10.80 -3.27
C HIS A 223 -10.38 12.18 -2.80
N SER A 224 -10.83 13.05 -3.69
CA SER A 224 -11.42 14.33 -3.31
C SER A 224 -12.77 14.11 -2.60
N VAL A 225 -13.06 14.98 -1.62
CA VAL A 225 -14.41 15.13 -1.07
C VAL A 225 -15.17 15.99 -2.06
N SER A 226 -15.94 15.41 -2.94
CA SER A 226 -16.69 16.13 -3.97
C SER A 226 -18.19 16.02 -3.77
N THR A 227 -18.92 17.02 -4.22
CA THR A 227 -20.36 17.00 -4.33
C THR A 227 -20.74 16.23 -5.59
N PHE A 228 -21.38 15.11 -5.41
CA PHE A 228 -21.84 14.28 -6.53
C PHE A 228 -23.24 14.73 -6.97
N GLN A 229 -23.42 14.88 -8.26
CA GLN A 229 -24.72 15.23 -8.85
C GLN A 229 -25.29 13.99 -9.57
N GLY A 230 -26.54 13.64 -9.29
CA GLY A 230 -27.30 12.62 -9.99
C GLY A 230 -28.08 11.65 -9.08
N ASP A 231 -29.23 11.17 -9.57
CA ASP A 231 -30.15 10.33 -8.79
C ASP A 231 -29.68 8.90 -8.59
N ARG A 232 -28.94 8.34 -9.53
CA ARG A 232 -28.53 6.92 -9.53
C ARG A 232 -27.02 6.73 -9.61
N ARG A 233 -26.29 7.69 -10.19
CA ARG A 233 -24.84 7.69 -10.29
C ARG A 233 -24.28 8.95 -9.65
N LEU A 234 -23.11 8.80 -9.10
CA LEU A 234 -22.32 9.89 -8.56
C LEU A 234 -21.21 10.18 -9.56
N VAL A 235 -21.04 11.45 -9.89
CA VAL A 235 -19.98 11.95 -10.77
C VAL A 235 -19.06 12.85 -9.94
N CYS A 236 -17.77 12.61 -9.99
CA CYS A 236 -16.80 13.43 -9.28
C CYS A 236 -16.57 14.74 -10.03
N ASP A 237 -16.74 15.87 -9.37
CA ASP A 237 -16.56 17.21 -9.97
C ASP A 237 -15.08 17.50 -10.32
N VAL A 238 -14.12 16.75 -9.72
CA VAL A 238 -12.69 16.97 -9.91
C VAL A 238 -12.12 16.15 -11.07
N CYS A 239 -12.48 14.86 -11.17
CA CYS A 239 -11.86 13.96 -12.15
C CYS A 239 -12.85 13.28 -13.10
N GLY A 240 -14.15 13.55 -12.98
CA GLY A 240 -15.19 12.96 -13.82
C GLY A 240 -15.49 11.49 -13.58
N HIS A 241 -14.87 10.86 -12.54
CA HIS A 241 -15.14 9.46 -12.23
C HIS A 241 -16.61 9.25 -11.88
N GLU A 242 -17.20 8.21 -12.48
CA GLU A 242 -18.59 7.83 -12.22
C GLU A 242 -18.67 6.54 -11.43
N GLU A 243 -19.53 6.53 -10.42
CA GLU A 243 -19.82 5.32 -9.63
C GLU A 243 -21.27 5.26 -9.16
N THR A 244 -21.69 4.10 -8.65
CA THR A 244 -23.02 3.96 -8.03
C THR A 244 -23.03 4.54 -6.63
N ILE A 245 -24.18 5.07 -6.20
CA ILE A 245 -24.35 5.57 -4.82
C ILE A 245 -24.08 4.45 -3.81
N ASP A 246 -24.48 3.21 -4.12
CA ASP A 246 -24.28 2.04 -3.26
C ASP A 246 -22.77 1.82 -3.01
N ALA A 247 -21.93 1.89 -4.06
CA ALA A 247 -20.49 1.73 -3.94
C ALA A 247 -19.86 2.83 -3.09
N ALA A 248 -20.22 4.09 -3.33
CA ALA A 248 -19.72 5.22 -2.56
C ALA A 248 -20.11 5.16 -1.07
N VAL A 249 -21.35 4.76 -0.76
CA VAL A 249 -21.80 4.60 0.64
C VAL A 249 -21.05 3.45 1.32
N LEU A 250 -20.85 2.32 0.65
CA LEU A 250 -20.11 1.20 1.21
C LEU A 250 -18.63 1.54 1.44
N ARG A 251 -18.02 2.31 0.54
CA ARG A 251 -16.65 2.84 0.74
C ARG A 251 -16.60 3.81 1.94
N ALA A 252 -17.60 4.67 2.11
CA ALA A 252 -17.71 5.54 3.28
C ALA A 252 -17.87 4.73 4.59
N VAL A 253 -18.56 3.59 4.57
CA VAL A 253 -18.62 2.67 5.71
C VAL A 253 -17.25 2.06 6.01
N ALA A 254 -16.54 1.60 4.98
CA ALA A 254 -15.19 1.05 5.14
C ALA A 254 -14.24 2.11 5.74
N GLU A 255 -14.32 3.36 5.27
CA GLU A 255 -13.56 4.48 5.80
C GLU A 255 -13.90 4.79 7.27
N LEU A 256 -15.18 4.79 7.64
CA LEU A 256 -15.60 4.97 9.02
C LEU A 256 -15.06 3.87 9.96
N ARG A 257 -15.08 2.62 9.51
CA ARG A 257 -14.50 1.49 10.26
C ARG A 257 -12.99 1.62 10.43
N LEU A 258 -12.32 2.16 9.41
CA LEU A 258 -10.88 2.40 9.43
C LEU A 258 -10.50 3.51 10.41
N LEU A 259 -11.20 4.64 10.36
CA LEU A 259 -10.88 5.84 11.15
C LEU A 259 -11.42 5.77 12.58
N PHE A 260 -12.57 5.14 12.78
CA PHE A 260 -13.29 5.10 14.05
C PHE A 260 -13.74 3.68 14.39
N PRO A 261 -12.81 2.73 14.59
CA PRO A 261 -13.13 1.30 14.78
C PRO A 261 -14.03 1.05 16.00
N GLU A 262 -13.99 1.93 17.01
CA GLU A 262 -14.81 1.81 18.21
C GLU A 262 -16.27 2.26 18.03
N ARG A 263 -16.57 2.93 16.89
CA ARG A 263 -17.93 3.42 16.64
C ARG A 263 -18.77 2.37 15.93
N LYS A 264 -19.95 2.10 16.46
CA LYS A 264 -20.95 1.26 15.78
C LYS A 264 -21.43 1.95 14.50
N ILE A 265 -21.41 1.24 13.39
CA ILE A 265 -21.92 1.76 12.11
C ILE A 265 -23.46 1.80 12.17
N THR A 266 -24.01 2.99 12.29
CA THR A 266 -25.46 3.22 12.25
C THR A 266 -25.86 3.98 11.00
N THR A 267 -27.14 3.91 10.61
CA THR A 267 -27.62 4.69 9.45
C THR A 267 -27.36 6.18 9.62
N ASN A 268 -27.55 6.72 10.82
CA ASN A 268 -27.33 8.15 11.09
C ASN A 268 -25.87 8.53 10.95
N LEU A 269 -24.94 7.72 11.50
CA LEU A 269 -23.50 7.95 11.39
C LEU A 269 -23.05 7.98 9.93
N VAL A 270 -23.48 6.98 9.12
CA VAL A 270 -23.09 6.91 7.71
C VAL A 270 -23.73 8.05 6.91
N TYR A 271 -24.99 8.40 7.21
CA TYR A 271 -25.68 9.50 6.56
C TYR A 271 -24.97 10.83 6.78
N GLU A 272 -24.61 11.13 8.03
CA GLU A 272 -23.85 12.32 8.40
C GLU A 272 -22.46 12.34 7.75
N TRP A 273 -21.73 11.21 7.81
CA TRP A 273 -20.39 11.09 7.20
C TRP A 273 -20.40 11.34 5.71
N CYS A 274 -21.42 10.88 5.01
CA CYS A 274 -21.60 11.09 3.58
C CYS A 274 -21.96 12.53 3.20
N GLY A 275 -22.16 13.44 4.17
CA GLY A 275 -22.48 14.84 3.92
C GLY A 275 -23.85 15.07 3.31
N GLU A 276 -24.80 14.15 3.54
CA GLU A 276 -26.17 14.37 3.10
C GLU A 276 -26.84 15.39 4.03
N GLY A 277 -27.27 16.52 3.47
CA GLY A 277 -28.02 17.57 4.19
C GLY A 277 -29.47 17.15 4.44
N GLU A 278 -30.29 18.11 4.93
CA GLU A 278 -31.69 17.86 5.30
C GLU A 278 -32.57 17.30 4.15
N GLY A 279 -32.15 17.45 2.89
CA GLY A 279 -32.87 16.94 1.70
C GLY A 279 -32.55 15.49 1.30
N GLY A 280 -31.54 14.85 1.88
CA GLY A 280 -31.12 13.50 1.51
C GLY A 280 -32.07 12.40 1.99
N SER A 281 -32.21 11.31 1.22
CA SER A 281 -33.11 10.21 1.57
C SER A 281 -32.48 9.19 2.52
N ARG A 282 -32.70 9.31 3.84
CA ARG A 282 -32.30 8.30 4.83
C ARG A 282 -32.77 6.89 4.51
N LYS A 283 -33.94 6.76 3.85
CA LYS A 283 -34.49 5.46 3.41
C LYS A 283 -33.56 4.76 2.43
N ARG A 284 -32.86 5.52 1.56
CA ARG A 284 -31.85 4.97 0.63
C ARG A 284 -30.69 4.35 1.40
N PHE A 285 -30.15 5.04 2.42
CA PHE A 285 -29.07 4.51 3.25
C PHE A 285 -29.47 3.24 4.00
N VAL A 286 -30.65 3.21 4.61
CA VAL A 286 -31.18 2.01 5.27
C VAL A 286 -31.23 0.84 4.28
N ARG A 287 -31.71 1.06 3.05
CA ARG A 287 -31.78 0.01 2.03
C ARG A 287 -30.41 -0.49 1.64
N ILE A 288 -29.43 0.43 1.39
CA ILE A 288 -28.06 0.07 1.00
C ILE A 288 -27.39 -0.73 2.12
N LEU A 289 -27.45 -0.25 3.35
CA LEU A 289 -26.81 -0.89 4.50
C LEU A 289 -27.42 -2.26 4.77
N ARG A 290 -28.74 -2.41 4.78
CA ARG A 290 -29.41 -3.70 4.99
C ARG A 290 -29.16 -4.72 3.88
N LYS A 291 -28.98 -4.25 2.64
CA LYS A 291 -28.70 -5.13 1.50
C LYS A 291 -27.30 -5.73 1.57
N ASN A 292 -26.32 -4.97 2.08
CA ASN A 292 -24.89 -5.29 1.95
C ASN A 292 -24.21 -5.65 3.27
N LEU A 293 -24.84 -5.37 4.42
CA LEU A 293 -24.25 -5.58 5.74
C LEU A 293 -25.24 -6.33 6.66
N CYS A 294 -24.69 -7.00 7.67
CA CYS A 294 -25.48 -7.69 8.66
C CYS A 294 -26.05 -6.70 9.70
N ALA A 295 -27.37 -6.57 9.76
CA ALA A 295 -28.02 -5.73 10.76
C ALA A 295 -28.07 -6.44 12.12
N LYS A 296 -27.63 -5.75 13.16
CA LYS A 296 -27.63 -6.19 14.57
C LYS A 296 -28.46 -5.22 15.42
N GLY A 297 -28.96 -5.71 16.51
CA GLY A 297 -29.79 -4.91 17.46
C GLY A 297 -31.26 -4.81 17.04
N TYR A 298 -32.02 -3.99 17.77
CA TYR A 298 -33.46 -3.85 17.58
C TYR A 298 -33.92 -2.39 17.64
N GLY A 299 -34.93 -2.03 16.86
CA GLY A 299 -35.57 -0.72 16.85
C GLY A 299 -34.56 0.41 16.52
N ARG A 300 -34.47 1.42 17.38
CA ARG A 300 -33.57 2.58 17.23
C ARG A 300 -32.08 2.27 17.46
N TRP A 301 -31.78 1.07 17.97
CA TRP A 301 -30.43 0.63 18.30
C TRP A 301 -29.80 -0.26 17.23
N ILE A 302 -30.38 -0.28 16.03
CA ILE A 302 -29.83 -1.03 14.90
C ILE A 302 -28.48 -0.47 14.48
N TYR A 303 -27.49 -1.36 14.35
CA TYR A 303 -26.17 -1.08 13.77
C TYR A 303 -25.80 -2.18 12.77
N TYR A 304 -24.77 -1.98 11.98
CA TYR A 304 -24.39 -2.85 10.87
C TYR A 304 -22.94 -3.34 11.02
N GLU A 305 -22.74 -4.64 10.78
CA GLU A 305 -21.45 -5.33 10.73
C GLU A 305 -21.13 -5.83 9.33
#